data_ffc00a64e009d297b71b1f916317d213
#
_entry.id   ffc00a64e009d297b71b1f916317d213
#
_cell.length_a   1.000
_cell.length_b   1.000
_cell.length_c   1.000
_cell.angle_alpha   90.00
_cell.angle_beta   90.00
_cell.angle_gamma   90.00
#
_symmetry.space_group_name_H-M   'P 1'
#
loop_
_entity.id
_entity.type
_entity.pdbx_description
1 polymer ?
#
loop_
_entity_poly.entity_id
_entity_poly.type
_entity_poly.pdbx_seq_one_letter_code
_entity_poly.pdbx_strand_id
1 'polypeptide(L)'
;MNSILQNQKPVEFFSAERIKIEIDGQQILWRDMTLKIDSRIGEHTVGKIKYIASLQQINIYDAAIDKDEDIKIIISGRSNISNENGTSNDKIFLNGIIDDIKLSEIKTGSLVVEITCISKSIILDRIPRYRSFQDPSLTYSAIAEEINKNYGANGEKIISVGEDMKEVPRMTIQYNETDWEYLKRIASYTGQPLMASSNKVLVGFFKNMPAQTPNLAYSYFGKETEAERTYYRVEGTEVYSVSTPIKLKIRNRVSGEEVENDYYVIESRIYNEGNTLKCEYKLGKQTDYFVDPIPHEKIRGAVIEARTVHIARTDESKSEHGRAEGSSDNLEGRTIGAKPLNKYIEKFKNESQNENVKEKVKTKDIAVMTLDLTEGLMDLGENEQSFEDKYAGKSYFPYITPYSQSNTGFTPAPEVNDRVALYFPSGNETKAFVIGALNNDGNGRFTNPDKRNFTLGNSQSGANAGKPMYDFTLNSEVFSISVGSIIDMSSGGSVNISGTSKVNIDSSGTMDISGTSTVNLKSSGADTNIEGNSEVNMKVSSSKISIDSSSIGINASDEFTADADGITIGAGASTVDIKGGEVKIK
;
A
#
# COMPACT_ATOMS: atom_id res chain seq x y z
N MET A 1 55.83 -19.95 -37.83
CA MET A 1 55.56 -18.91 -36.83
C MET A 1 54.65 -17.75 -37.34
N ASN A 2 54.33 -17.66 -38.62
CA ASN A 2 53.53 -16.53 -39.16
C ASN A 2 52.03 -16.75 -39.33
N SER A 3 51.46 -17.87 -38.92
CA SER A 3 50.03 -18.16 -39.10
C SER A 3 49.16 -18.03 -37.83
N ILE A 4 49.79 -17.77 -36.68
CA ILE A 4 49.07 -17.64 -35.38
C ILE A 4 48.69 -16.15 -35.10
N LEU A 5 49.30 -15.21 -35.77
CA LEU A 5 49.10 -13.77 -35.52
C LEU A 5 48.02 -13.09 -36.41
N GLN A 6 47.43 -13.82 -37.37
CA GLN A 6 46.54 -13.19 -38.38
C GLN A 6 45.05 -13.06 -37.98
N ASN A 7 44.63 -13.54 -36.78
CA ASN A 7 43.21 -13.48 -36.35
C ASN A 7 42.96 -12.91 -34.97
N GLN A 8 43.90 -12.20 -34.36
CA GLN A 8 43.59 -11.46 -33.12
C GLN A 8 43.00 -10.10 -33.52
N LYS A 9 41.76 -9.86 -33.11
CA LYS A 9 41.20 -8.50 -33.18
C LYS A 9 42.14 -7.54 -32.47
N PRO A 10 42.40 -6.33 -33.04
CA PRO A 10 43.23 -5.35 -32.38
C PRO A 10 42.65 -5.03 -31.01
N VAL A 11 43.51 -4.98 -30.01
CA VAL A 11 43.11 -4.68 -28.62
C VAL A 11 42.78 -3.19 -28.56
N GLU A 12 41.59 -2.87 -28.04
CA GLU A 12 41.18 -1.49 -27.81
C GLU A 12 41.95 -0.91 -26.61
N PHE A 13 42.50 0.27 -26.79
CA PHE A 13 43.09 1.03 -25.69
C PHE A 13 42.82 2.53 -25.83
N PHE A 14 42.89 3.25 -24.73
CA PHE A 14 42.73 4.69 -24.66
C PHE A 14 44.01 5.32 -24.12
N SER A 15 44.49 6.38 -24.81
CA SER A 15 45.56 7.21 -24.29
C SER A 15 45.00 8.33 -23.45
N ALA A 16 45.66 8.65 -22.35
CA ALA A 16 45.28 9.78 -21.50
C ALA A 16 45.20 11.10 -22.29
N GLU A 17 46.12 11.32 -23.23
CA GLU A 17 46.12 12.52 -24.09
C GLU A 17 44.89 12.68 -24.98
N ARG A 18 44.12 11.60 -25.18
CA ARG A 18 42.91 11.59 -26.00
C ARG A 18 41.63 11.65 -25.20
N ILE A 19 41.74 11.92 -23.90
CA ILE A 19 40.57 12.12 -23.04
C ILE A 19 40.06 13.53 -23.26
N LYS A 20 38.76 13.66 -23.43
CA LYS A 20 38.04 14.93 -23.51
C LYS A 20 37.24 15.17 -22.24
N ILE A 21 37.30 16.39 -21.74
CA ILE A 21 36.47 16.87 -20.65
C ILE A 21 35.65 18.01 -21.20
N GLU A 22 34.34 17.95 -21.03
CA GLU A 22 33.39 19.01 -21.37
C GLU A 22 32.64 19.43 -20.11
N ILE A 23 32.63 20.72 -19.82
CA ILE A 23 31.86 21.33 -18.72
C ILE A 23 30.81 22.24 -19.35
N ASP A 24 29.53 21.99 -19.11
CA ASP A 24 28.40 22.71 -19.72
C ASP A 24 28.52 22.88 -21.25
N GLY A 25 29.02 21.84 -21.94
CA GLY A 25 29.24 21.83 -23.39
C GLY A 25 30.50 22.55 -23.85
N GLN A 26 31.30 23.10 -22.94
CA GLN A 26 32.59 23.72 -23.29
C GLN A 26 33.72 22.73 -23.07
N GLN A 27 34.52 22.51 -24.10
CA GLN A 27 35.67 21.62 -24.05
C GLN A 27 36.81 22.25 -23.23
N ILE A 28 37.32 21.50 -22.28
CA ILE A 28 38.43 21.89 -21.42
C ILE A 28 39.75 21.44 -22.05
N LEU A 29 40.70 22.38 -22.12
CA LEU A 29 42.11 22.12 -22.47
C LEU A 29 42.88 21.87 -21.17
N TRP A 30 43.49 20.72 -21.06
CA TRP A 30 44.18 20.29 -19.85
C TRP A 30 45.58 19.70 -20.18
N ARG A 31 46.42 19.60 -19.16
CA ARG A 31 47.69 18.85 -19.15
C ARG A 31 47.89 18.20 -17.79
N ASP A 32 48.77 17.22 -17.72
CA ASP A 32 49.13 16.51 -16.50
C ASP A 32 47.89 16.06 -15.70
N MET A 33 47.00 15.29 -16.38
CA MET A 33 45.74 14.84 -15.81
C MET A 33 45.92 13.54 -15.01
N THR A 34 45.27 13.50 -13.85
CA THR A 34 44.96 12.28 -13.13
C THR A 34 43.45 12.07 -13.14
N LEU A 35 43.02 10.90 -13.59
CA LEU A 35 41.62 10.49 -13.70
C LEU A 35 41.39 9.21 -12.90
N LYS A 36 40.27 9.17 -12.18
CA LYS A 36 39.75 7.96 -11.56
C LYS A 36 38.22 7.97 -11.63
N ILE A 37 37.63 6.91 -12.19
CA ILE A 37 36.18 6.71 -12.25
C ILE A 37 35.87 5.35 -11.61
N ASP A 38 35.08 5.34 -10.56
CA ASP A 38 34.61 4.15 -9.88
C ASP A 38 33.12 3.95 -10.15
N SER A 39 32.74 2.75 -10.59
CA SER A 39 31.35 2.35 -10.84
C SER A 39 31.08 1.01 -10.16
N ARG A 40 29.93 0.88 -9.50
CA ARG A 40 29.52 -0.34 -8.81
C ARG A 40 28.00 -0.54 -8.95
N ILE A 41 27.57 -1.79 -8.90
CA ILE A 41 26.15 -2.16 -8.81
C ILE A 41 25.52 -1.54 -7.56
N GLY A 42 24.36 -0.92 -7.72
CA GLY A 42 23.58 -0.29 -6.65
C GLY A 42 24.15 1.04 -6.13
N GLU A 43 25.16 1.59 -6.81
CA GLU A 43 25.80 2.88 -6.48
C GLU A 43 25.85 3.81 -7.70
N HIS A 44 25.91 5.11 -7.44
CA HIS A 44 26.21 6.09 -8.49
C HIS A 44 27.66 5.96 -8.92
N THR A 45 27.92 6.21 -10.22
CA THR A 45 29.31 6.30 -10.69
C THR A 45 29.94 7.60 -10.22
N VAL A 46 31.11 7.52 -9.64
CA VAL A 46 31.87 8.68 -9.13
C VAL A 46 33.14 8.88 -9.93
N GLY A 47 33.35 10.07 -10.44
CA GLY A 47 34.58 10.48 -11.12
C GLY A 47 35.37 11.48 -10.26
N LYS A 48 36.70 11.30 -10.21
CA LYS A 48 37.64 12.26 -9.64
C LYS A 48 38.69 12.60 -10.68
N ILE A 49 38.87 13.88 -10.94
CA ILE A 49 39.80 14.37 -11.93
C ILE A 49 40.63 15.48 -11.31
N LYS A 50 41.92 15.43 -11.59
CA LYS A 50 42.85 16.51 -11.26
C LYS A 50 43.73 16.81 -12.46
N TYR A 51 43.80 18.07 -12.86
CA TYR A 51 44.60 18.46 -14.02
C TYR A 51 45.08 19.92 -13.89
N ILE A 52 46.01 20.27 -14.79
CA ILE A 52 46.49 21.65 -14.90
C ILE A 52 45.78 22.29 -16.11
N ALA A 53 45.11 23.40 -15.88
CA ALA A 53 44.44 24.21 -16.88
C ALA A 53 45.19 25.57 -17.10
N SER A 54 44.93 26.19 -18.25
CA SER A 54 45.37 27.57 -18.48
C SER A 54 44.48 28.55 -17.69
N LEU A 55 45.08 29.60 -17.16
CA LEU A 55 44.35 30.70 -16.55
C LEU A 55 43.34 31.37 -17.51
N GLN A 56 43.56 31.27 -18.82
CA GLN A 56 42.60 31.76 -19.81
C GLN A 56 41.24 31.08 -19.77
N GLN A 57 41.14 29.91 -19.15
CA GLN A 57 39.89 29.15 -19.01
C GLN A 57 39.19 29.43 -17.66
N ILE A 58 39.70 30.36 -16.83
CA ILE A 58 39.16 30.63 -15.48
C ILE A 58 37.66 30.97 -15.53
N ASN A 59 37.22 31.70 -16.55
CA ASN A 59 35.83 32.11 -16.69
C ASN A 59 34.86 30.92 -16.81
N ILE A 60 35.32 29.72 -17.31
CA ILE A 60 34.50 28.54 -17.38
C ILE A 60 34.24 27.99 -15.98
N TYR A 61 35.24 28.00 -15.13
CA TYR A 61 35.16 27.51 -13.76
C TYR A 61 34.44 28.50 -12.86
N ASP A 62 34.68 29.81 -13.00
CA ASP A 62 33.98 30.85 -12.28
C ASP A 62 32.47 30.80 -12.59
N ALA A 63 32.11 30.70 -13.91
CA ALA A 63 30.73 30.57 -14.33
C ALA A 63 30.08 29.26 -13.80
N ALA A 64 30.87 28.20 -13.64
CA ALA A 64 30.41 26.95 -13.06
C ALA A 64 30.21 27.09 -11.52
N ILE A 65 31.11 27.73 -10.81
CA ILE A 65 31.03 27.93 -9.37
C ILE A 65 29.87 28.85 -8.98
N ASP A 66 29.63 29.92 -9.77
CA ASP A 66 28.59 30.92 -9.49
C ASP A 66 27.16 30.45 -9.88
N LYS A 67 27.03 29.28 -10.48
CA LYS A 67 25.77 28.77 -10.98
C LYS A 67 25.02 28.01 -9.89
N ASP A 68 23.78 28.40 -9.61
CA ASP A 68 22.89 27.69 -8.67
C ASP A 68 22.29 26.39 -9.27
N GLU A 69 22.53 26.15 -10.56
CA GLU A 69 22.04 24.97 -11.25
C GLU A 69 23.13 23.89 -11.37
N ASP A 70 22.70 22.68 -11.71
CA ASP A 70 23.59 21.54 -11.98
C ASP A 70 24.59 21.81 -13.10
N ILE A 71 25.85 21.72 -12.79
CA ILE A 71 26.94 21.84 -13.75
C ILE A 71 27.18 20.49 -14.40
N LYS A 72 26.89 20.39 -15.68
CA LYS A 72 27.07 19.14 -16.44
C LYS A 72 28.54 18.89 -16.76
N ILE A 73 28.96 17.65 -16.61
CA ILE A 73 30.31 17.22 -17.01
C ILE A 73 30.23 15.94 -17.81
N ILE A 74 30.95 15.89 -18.94
CA ILE A 74 31.13 14.71 -19.76
C ILE A 74 32.62 14.40 -19.84
N ILE A 75 32.97 13.16 -19.50
CA ILE A 75 34.32 12.63 -19.66
C ILE A 75 34.25 11.52 -20.69
N SER A 76 34.99 11.68 -21.79
CA SER A 76 35.05 10.72 -22.88
C SER A 76 36.50 10.49 -23.34
N GLY A 77 36.71 9.40 -24.02
CA GLY A 77 38.02 9.09 -24.58
C GLY A 77 37.88 8.55 -26.01
N ARG A 78 38.90 8.86 -26.85
CA ARG A 78 38.98 8.37 -28.21
C ARG A 78 39.76 7.08 -28.24
N SER A 79 39.12 6.01 -28.74
CA SER A 79 39.78 4.73 -28.96
C SER A 79 40.90 4.79 -30.04
N ASN A 80 41.87 3.89 -29.93
CA ASN A 80 42.87 3.65 -30.96
C ASN A 80 42.27 2.95 -32.20
N ILE A 81 41.09 2.36 -32.07
CA ILE A 81 40.40 1.64 -33.14
C ILE A 81 39.38 2.59 -33.78
N SER A 82 39.47 2.71 -35.12
CA SER A 82 38.45 3.43 -35.91
C SER A 82 37.40 2.45 -36.43
N ASN A 83 36.17 2.92 -36.58
CA ASN A 83 35.09 2.16 -37.21
C ASN A 83 35.38 1.90 -38.67
N GLU A 84 34.69 0.95 -39.31
CA GLU A 84 34.80 0.62 -40.75
C GLU A 84 34.65 1.84 -41.67
N ASN A 85 33.99 2.90 -41.19
CA ASN A 85 33.82 4.18 -41.88
C ASN A 85 34.93 5.21 -41.60
N GLY A 86 36.03 4.82 -40.93
CA GLY A 86 37.15 5.72 -40.61
C GLY A 86 36.85 6.77 -39.53
N THR A 87 35.65 6.77 -38.94
CA THR A 87 35.31 7.64 -37.82
C THR A 87 35.84 7.07 -36.51
N SER A 88 36.41 7.93 -35.66
CA SER A 88 36.92 7.48 -34.36
C SER A 88 35.76 7.12 -33.42
N ASN A 89 35.95 6.04 -32.71
CA ASN A 89 35.00 5.59 -31.68
C ASN A 89 35.26 6.36 -30.39
N ASP A 90 34.56 7.48 -30.19
CA ASP A 90 34.59 8.20 -28.91
C ASP A 90 33.66 7.46 -27.93
N LYS A 91 34.17 7.10 -26.76
CA LYS A 91 33.44 6.38 -25.72
C LYS A 91 33.27 7.28 -24.49
N ILE A 92 32.04 7.43 -24.03
CA ILE A 92 31.72 8.18 -22.80
C ILE A 92 32.04 7.30 -21.60
N PHE A 93 32.91 7.77 -20.72
CA PHE A 93 33.27 7.11 -19.47
C PHE A 93 32.36 7.54 -18.33
N LEU A 94 32.00 8.84 -18.30
CA LEU A 94 31.08 9.41 -17.32
C LEU A 94 30.33 10.58 -17.96
N ASN A 95 29.01 10.59 -17.79
CA ASN A 95 28.14 11.73 -18.02
C ASN A 95 27.42 12.01 -16.69
N GLY A 96 27.68 13.19 -16.14
CA GLY A 96 27.25 13.47 -14.78
C GLY A 96 27.17 14.95 -14.46
N ILE A 97 27.21 15.20 -13.17
CA ILE A 97 27.11 16.51 -12.56
C ILE A 97 28.33 16.71 -11.67
N ILE A 98 28.86 17.91 -11.64
CA ILE A 98 29.94 18.29 -10.73
C ILE A 98 29.37 18.38 -9.31
N ASP A 99 29.96 17.62 -8.41
CA ASP A 99 29.63 17.60 -6.98
C ASP A 99 30.54 18.56 -6.17
N ASP A 100 31.83 18.59 -6.52
CA ASP A 100 32.82 19.45 -5.88
C ASP A 100 33.86 19.92 -6.91
N ILE A 101 34.22 21.20 -6.87
CA ILE A 101 35.25 21.78 -7.71
C ILE A 101 36.17 22.64 -6.86
N LYS A 102 37.47 22.40 -6.99
CA LYS A 102 38.53 23.16 -6.29
C LYS A 102 39.53 23.73 -7.28
N LEU A 103 39.80 25.02 -7.14
CA LEU A 103 40.75 25.73 -7.96
C LEU A 103 41.92 26.17 -7.09
N SER A 104 43.15 25.95 -7.58
CA SER A 104 44.37 26.45 -6.94
C SER A 104 45.28 27.08 -7.99
N GLU A 105 45.62 28.34 -7.83
CA GLU A 105 46.52 29.03 -8.73
C GLU A 105 47.98 28.62 -8.50
N ILE A 106 48.68 28.34 -9.57
CA ILE A 106 50.12 28.15 -9.58
C ILE A 106 50.77 29.45 -10.03
N LYS A 107 51.91 29.86 -9.41
CA LYS A 107 52.66 31.08 -9.71
C LYS A 107 53.06 31.30 -11.17
N THR A 108 52.80 30.37 -12.06
CA THR A 108 53.12 30.35 -13.48
C THR A 108 51.98 30.72 -14.43
N GLY A 109 50.85 31.25 -13.90
CA GLY A 109 49.68 31.55 -14.73
C GLY A 109 48.88 30.31 -15.16
N SER A 110 48.94 29.25 -14.35
CA SER A 110 48.24 28.01 -14.54
C SER A 110 47.37 27.70 -13.33
N LEU A 111 46.29 26.98 -13.52
CA LEU A 111 45.37 26.52 -12.49
C LEU A 111 45.51 25.02 -12.28
N VAL A 112 45.55 24.57 -11.03
CA VAL A 112 45.27 23.19 -10.67
C VAL A 112 43.78 23.11 -10.40
N VAL A 113 43.11 22.27 -11.15
CA VAL A 113 41.67 22.02 -11.06
C VAL A 113 41.46 20.60 -10.51
N GLU A 114 40.70 20.49 -9.43
CA GLU A 114 40.27 19.22 -8.86
C GLU A 114 38.74 19.18 -8.93
N ILE A 115 38.17 18.15 -9.56
CA ILE A 115 36.74 17.98 -9.74
C ILE A 115 36.35 16.59 -9.20
N THR A 116 35.33 16.55 -8.35
CA THR A 116 34.56 15.35 -8.06
C THR A 116 33.23 15.46 -8.78
N CYS A 117 32.85 14.43 -9.52
CA CYS A 117 31.61 14.39 -10.27
C CYS A 117 30.89 13.07 -10.07
N ILE A 118 29.57 13.12 -10.15
CA ILE A 118 28.70 11.96 -9.96
C ILE A 118 27.85 11.77 -11.23
N SER A 119 27.60 10.54 -11.60
CA SER A 119 26.76 10.22 -12.77
C SER A 119 25.40 10.91 -12.69
N LYS A 120 24.80 11.21 -13.85
CA LYS A 120 23.47 11.84 -13.98
C LYS A 120 22.38 11.12 -13.18
N SER A 121 22.58 9.86 -12.79
CA SER A 121 21.68 9.10 -11.92
C SER A 121 21.41 9.75 -10.57
N ILE A 122 22.30 10.64 -10.09
CA ILE A 122 22.15 11.37 -8.81
C ILE A 122 20.89 12.24 -8.76
N ILE A 123 20.38 12.67 -9.91
CA ILE A 123 19.12 13.46 -9.96
C ILE A 123 17.92 12.69 -9.41
N LEU A 124 17.95 11.34 -9.47
CA LEU A 124 16.92 10.48 -8.91
C LEU A 124 17.06 10.33 -7.39
N ASP A 125 18.19 10.72 -6.81
CA ASP A 125 18.51 10.50 -5.39
C ASP A 125 18.50 11.78 -4.55
N ARG A 126 17.83 12.84 -5.02
CA ARG A 126 17.84 14.15 -4.35
C ARG A 126 16.61 14.40 -3.50
N ILE A 127 15.44 14.07 -4.02
CA ILE A 127 14.16 14.48 -3.43
C ILE A 127 13.42 13.24 -2.97
N PRO A 128 13.21 13.07 -1.65
CA PRO A 128 12.31 12.04 -1.14
C PRO A 128 10.88 12.29 -1.62
N ARG A 129 10.17 11.22 -1.95
CA ARG A 129 8.82 11.27 -2.50
C ARG A 129 7.87 10.35 -1.75
N TYR A 130 6.57 10.61 -1.96
CA TYR A 130 5.49 9.85 -1.37
C TYR A 130 4.52 9.44 -2.48
N ARG A 131 4.46 8.15 -2.81
CA ARG A 131 3.61 7.60 -3.88
C ARG A 131 3.11 6.21 -3.52
N SER A 132 1.94 5.85 -4.02
CA SER A 132 1.33 4.53 -3.83
C SER A 132 1.17 3.81 -5.17
N PHE A 133 1.59 2.55 -5.22
CA PHE A 133 1.46 1.67 -6.36
C PHE A 133 0.75 0.39 -5.90
N GLN A 134 -0.57 0.48 -5.76
CA GLN A 134 -1.39 -0.57 -5.16
C GLN A 134 -1.79 -1.68 -6.12
N ASP A 135 -1.70 -1.46 -7.43
CA ASP A 135 -2.07 -2.48 -8.41
C ASP A 135 -1.01 -3.58 -8.48
N PRO A 136 -1.34 -4.83 -8.10
CA PRO A 136 -0.40 -5.94 -8.12
C PRO A 136 -0.04 -6.42 -9.53
N SER A 137 -0.75 -5.96 -10.56
CA SER A 137 -0.43 -6.24 -11.97
C SER A 137 0.55 -5.24 -12.58
N LEU A 138 0.98 -4.24 -11.81
CA LEU A 138 1.94 -3.25 -12.29
C LEU A 138 3.26 -3.88 -12.64
N THR A 139 3.75 -3.50 -13.82
CA THR A 139 5.08 -3.88 -14.27
C THR A 139 6.12 -2.86 -13.83
N TYR A 140 7.37 -3.30 -13.70
CA TYR A 140 8.49 -2.39 -13.47
C TYR A 140 8.59 -1.29 -14.54
N SER A 141 8.24 -1.62 -15.80
CA SER A 141 8.22 -0.64 -16.89
C SER A 141 7.17 0.43 -16.68
N ALA A 142 5.97 0.08 -16.21
CA ALA A 142 4.92 1.06 -15.91
C ALA A 142 5.32 2.02 -14.77
N ILE A 143 5.93 1.50 -13.72
CA ILE A 143 6.48 2.32 -12.63
C ILE A 143 7.61 3.22 -13.12
N ALA A 144 8.55 2.68 -13.91
CA ALA A 144 9.64 3.45 -14.48
C ALA A 144 9.15 4.55 -15.43
N GLU A 145 8.09 4.31 -16.20
CA GLU A 145 7.45 5.32 -17.04
C GLU A 145 6.82 6.45 -16.22
N GLU A 146 6.18 6.11 -15.10
CA GLU A 146 5.60 7.10 -14.21
C GLU A 146 6.69 8.00 -13.60
N ILE A 147 7.77 7.39 -13.10
CA ILE A 147 8.91 8.13 -12.55
C ILE A 147 9.62 8.97 -13.63
N ASN A 148 9.81 8.44 -14.83
CA ASN A 148 10.48 9.16 -15.93
C ASN A 148 9.79 10.49 -16.29
N LYS A 149 8.48 10.65 -16.05
CA LYS A 149 7.76 11.91 -16.30
C LYS A 149 8.35 13.09 -15.56
N ASN A 150 8.99 12.86 -14.42
CA ASN A 150 9.55 13.91 -13.57
C ASN A 150 10.95 14.35 -14.04
N TYR A 151 11.61 13.60 -14.92
CA TYR A 151 13.03 13.80 -15.26
C TYR A 151 13.30 14.05 -16.73
N GLY A 152 12.36 13.79 -17.61
CA GLY A 152 12.53 13.89 -19.05
C GLY A 152 12.08 15.23 -19.62
N ALA A 153 12.99 16.21 -19.76
CA ALA A 153 12.74 17.28 -20.70
C ALA A 153 12.68 16.67 -22.13
N ASN A 154 11.60 16.94 -22.87
CA ASN A 154 11.40 16.43 -24.24
C ASN A 154 11.21 14.91 -24.40
N GLY A 155 10.76 14.19 -23.37
CA GLY A 155 10.46 12.76 -23.46
C GLY A 155 11.68 11.83 -23.41
N GLU A 156 12.84 12.32 -22.99
CA GLU A 156 14.02 11.50 -22.73
C GLU A 156 13.76 10.54 -21.57
N LYS A 157 13.88 9.23 -21.81
CA LYS A 157 13.75 8.21 -20.76
C LYS A 157 15.10 7.98 -20.07
N ILE A 158 15.20 8.36 -18.81
CA ILE A 158 16.41 8.17 -18.00
C ILE A 158 16.48 6.76 -17.43
N ILE A 159 15.32 6.18 -17.07
CA ILE A 159 15.21 4.84 -16.48
C ILE A 159 14.88 3.84 -17.60
N SER A 160 15.63 2.75 -17.65
CA SER A 160 15.37 1.60 -18.51
C SER A 160 15.24 0.32 -17.68
N VAL A 161 14.33 -0.56 -18.08
CA VAL A 161 14.00 -1.79 -17.35
C VAL A 161 14.44 -3.00 -18.15
N GLY A 162 15.10 -3.95 -17.49
CA GLY A 162 15.59 -5.18 -18.10
C GLY A 162 14.44 -6.12 -18.54
N GLU A 163 14.72 -6.96 -19.52
CA GLU A 163 13.71 -7.79 -20.18
C GLU A 163 13.05 -8.83 -19.25
N ASP A 164 13.74 -9.26 -18.22
CA ASP A 164 13.24 -10.23 -17.23
C ASP A 164 12.40 -9.57 -16.12
N MET A 165 12.40 -8.25 -16.05
CA MET A 165 11.65 -7.47 -15.05
C MET A 165 10.21 -7.28 -15.52
N LYS A 166 9.33 -8.20 -15.15
CA LYS A 166 7.91 -8.16 -15.55
C LYS A 166 7.06 -7.42 -14.52
N GLU A 167 6.30 -8.16 -13.74
CA GLU A 167 5.40 -7.62 -12.73
C GLU A 167 6.12 -7.42 -11.40
N VAL A 168 5.77 -6.36 -10.70
CA VAL A 168 6.23 -6.16 -9.32
C VAL A 168 5.49 -7.16 -8.43
N PRO A 169 6.18 -7.99 -7.63
CA PRO A 169 5.56 -9.15 -6.97
C PRO A 169 4.54 -8.80 -5.87
N ARG A 170 4.37 -7.53 -5.56
CA ARG A 170 3.47 -7.01 -4.52
C ARG A 170 3.19 -5.54 -4.72
N MET A 171 2.14 -5.01 -4.07
CA MET A 171 1.97 -3.57 -3.96
C MET A 171 3.19 -2.93 -3.30
N THR A 172 3.48 -1.71 -3.67
CA THR A 172 4.59 -0.95 -3.09
C THR A 172 4.15 0.48 -2.79
N ILE A 173 4.76 1.07 -1.78
CA ILE A 173 4.57 2.47 -1.41
C ILE A 173 5.96 3.10 -1.35
N GLN A 174 6.16 4.16 -2.07
CA GLN A 174 7.32 5.03 -1.89
C GLN A 174 6.99 5.99 -0.75
N TYR A 175 7.67 5.87 0.38
CA TYR A 175 7.44 6.65 1.58
C TYR A 175 8.76 7.23 2.08
N ASN A 176 8.93 8.54 1.93
CA ASN A 176 10.16 9.23 2.28
C ASN A 176 11.42 8.61 1.64
N GLU A 177 11.27 8.09 0.44
CA GLU A 177 12.36 7.52 -0.36
C GLU A 177 12.57 8.37 -1.60
N THR A 178 13.83 8.55 -2.00
CA THR A 178 14.16 9.08 -3.31
C THR A 178 13.75 8.09 -4.40
N ASP A 179 13.68 8.53 -5.65
CA ASP A 179 13.36 7.62 -6.77
C ASP A 179 14.45 6.57 -6.97
N TRP A 180 15.71 6.90 -6.66
CA TRP A 180 16.83 5.95 -6.65
C TRP A 180 16.66 4.89 -5.56
N GLU A 181 16.42 5.29 -4.31
CA GLU A 181 16.20 4.37 -3.19
C GLU A 181 15.00 3.44 -3.44
N TYR A 182 13.89 4.01 -3.93
CA TYR A 182 12.68 3.26 -4.25
C TYR A 182 12.92 2.22 -5.35
N LEU A 183 13.50 2.62 -6.49
CA LEU A 183 13.80 1.68 -7.59
C LEU A 183 14.76 0.59 -7.16
N LYS A 184 15.78 0.92 -6.37
CA LYS A 184 16.74 -0.04 -5.80
C LYS A 184 16.04 -1.05 -4.91
N ARG A 185 15.13 -0.60 -4.06
CA ARG A 185 14.36 -1.45 -3.16
C ARG A 185 13.41 -2.37 -3.92
N ILE A 186 12.59 -1.85 -4.83
CA ILE A 186 11.64 -2.70 -5.55
C ILE A 186 12.36 -3.70 -6.48
N ALA A 187 13.47 -3.34 -7.13
CA ALA A 187 14.26 -4.27 -7.92
C ALA A 187 14.79 -5.43 -7.07
N SER A 188 15.20 -5.16 -5.83
CA SER A 188 15.69 -6.17 -4.90
C SER A 188 14.65 -7.25 -4.54
N TYR A 189 13.34 -6.97 -4.68
CA TYR A 189 12.28 -7.94 -4.40
C TYR A 189 12.31 -9.16 -5.33
N THR A 190 12.89 -8.99 -6.51
CA THR A 190 13.15 -10.08 -7.46
C THR A 190 14.63 -10.46 -7.51
N GLY A 191 15.41 -10.01 -6.53
CA GLY A 191 16.83 -10.25 -6.46
C GLY A 191 17.66 -9.44 -7.48
N GLN A 192 17.07 -8.47 -8.15
CA GLN A 192 17.69 -7.73 -9.23
C GLN A 192 18.34 -6.43 -8.75
N PRO A 193 19.48 -6.02 -9.35
CA PRO A 193 20.16 -4.79 -8.97
C PRO A 193 19.58 -3.54 -9.67
N LEU A 194 19.91 -2.37 -9.11
CA LEU A 194 19.85 -1.08 -9.78
C LEU A 194 21.27 -0.67 -10.18
N MET A 195 21.46 -0.07 -11.35
CA MET A 195 22.78 0.29 -11.86
C MET A 195 22.77 1.66 -12.52
N ALA A 196 23.82 2.45 -12.28
CA ALA A 196 24.08 3.68 -13.00
C ALA A 196 24.92 3.36 -14.25
N SER A 197 24.39 3.69 -15.41
CA SER A 197 25.13 3.73 -16.68
C SER A 197 25.50 5.17 -17.02
N SER A 198 26.33 5.37 -18.05
CA SER A 198 26.76 6.72 -18.48
C SER A 198 25.59 7.68 -18.77
N ASN A 199 24.46 7.19 -19.28
CA ASN A 199 23.32 8.02 -19.66
C ASN A 199 21.98 7.59 -19.06
N LYS A 200 21.93 6.43 -18.40
CA LYS A 200 20.68 5.82 -17.94
C LYS A 200 20.84 5.15 -16.59
N VAL A 201 19.73 4.99 -15.91
CA VAL A 201 19.58 4.09 -14.77
C VAL A 201 18.94 2.79 -15.28
N LEU A 202 19.59 1.68 -15.01
CA LEU A 202 19.18 0.35 -15.43
C LEU A 202 18.57 -0.40 -14.25
N VAL A 203 17.30 -0.79 -14.38
CA VAL A 203 16.57 -1.57 -13.37
C VAL A 203 16.60 -3.03 -13.78
N GLY A 204 17.29 -3.86 -13.00
CA GLY A 204 17.46 -5.28 -13.28
C GLY A 204 18.48 -5.59 -14.38
N PHE A 205 18.61 -6.86 -14.66
CA PHE A 205 19.61 -7.38 -15.58
C PHE A 205 19.15 -7.28 -17.04
N PHE A 206 20.09 -6.88 -17.93
CA PHE A 206 19.86 -6.77 -19.37
C PHE A 206 20.58 -7.93 -20.09
N LYS A 207 19.81 -8.85 -20.67
CA LYS A 207 20.35 -10.00 -21.44
C LYS A 207 20.89 -9.61 -22.81
N ASN A 208 20.24 -8.65 -23.44
CA ASN A 208 20.52 -8.24 -24.82
C ASN A 208 21.31 -6.92 -24.89
N MET A 209 22.31 -6.73 -24.03
CA MET A 209 23.26 -5.66 -24.28
C MET A 209 23.93 -5.90 -25.64
N PRO A 210 24.15 -4.82 -26.44
CA PRO A 210 24.46 -4.98 -27.85
C PRO A 210 25.57 -5.99 -28.10
N ALA A 211 25.26 -6.86 -28.96
CA ALA A 211 25.71 -8.14 -29.48
C ALA A 211 27.22 -8.48 -29.54
N GLN A 212 28.09 -7.82 -28.88
CA GLN A 212 29.48 -8.23 -28.82
C GLN A 212 29.88 -8.53 -27.40
N THR A 213 29.72 -9.81 -26.99
CA THR A 213 30.41 -10.29 -25.80
C THR A 213 31.92 -10.14 -26.05
N PRO A 214 32.57 -9.10 -25.50
CA PRO A 214 33.96 -8.86 -25.78
C PRO A 214 34.85 -9.93 -25.14
N ASN A 215 35.93 -10.28 -25.80
CA ASN A 215 37.03 -11.02 -25.18
C ASN A 215 37.88 -10.01 -24.44
N LEU A 216 37.85 -10.05 -23.11
CA LEU A 216 38.70 -9.18 -22.30
C LEU A 216 40.16 -9.62 -22.40
N ALA A 217 41.02 -8.76 -22.96
CA ALA A 217 42.47 -8.90 -22.87
C ALA A 217 42.89 -8.34 -21.48
N TYR A 218 43.42 -9.17 -20.64
CA TYR A 218 43.80 -8.76 -19.28
C TYR A 218 45.31 -8.89 -19.05
N SER A 219 45.86 -7.92 -18.31
CA SER A 219 47.23 -7.90 -17.83
C SER A 219 47.41 -8.55 -16.44
N TYR A 220 46.36 -8.50 -15.65
CA TYR A 220 46.32 -9.12 -14.33
C TYR A 220 45.03 -9.93 -14.14
N PHE A 221 45.15 -11.05 -13.43
CA PHE A 221 44.04 -11.94 -13.08
C PHE A 221 44.14 -12.40 -11.64
N GLY A 222 43.10 -12.13 -10.85
CA GLY A 222 42.95 -12.55 -9.47
C GLY A 222 41.60 -13.20 -9.20
N LYS A 223 41.54 -14.05 -8.20
CA LYS A 223 40.29 -14.68 -7.73
C LYS A 223 40.02 -14.23 -6.30
N GLU A 224 38.78 -13.79 -6.05
CA GLU A 224 38.26 -13.43 -4.73
C GLU A 224 37.07 -14.30 -4.37
N THR A 225 36.87 -14.57 -3.08
CA THR A 225 35.69 -15.25 -2.57
C THR A 225 35.09 -14.39 -1.46
N GLU A 226 33.83 -13.98 -1.64
CA GLU A 226 33.07 -13.21 -0.66
C GLU A 226 31.72 -13.88 -0.47
N ALA A 227 31.32 -14.16 0.77
CA ALA A 227 30.01 -14.72 1.11
C ALA A 227 29.63 -15.93 0.22
N GLU A 228 30.54 -16.89 0.05
CA GLU A 228 30.40 -18.10 -0.78
C GLU A 228 30.32 -17.83 -2.31
N ARG A 229 30.42 -16.60 -2.78
CA ARG A 229 30.49 -16.24 -4.20
C ARG A 229 31.93 -16.07 -4.64
N THR A 230 32.20 -16.48 -5.88
CA THR A 230 33.54 -16.35 -6.47
C THR A 230 33.56 -15.26 -7.50
N TYR A 231 34.42 -14.28 -7.32
CA TYR A 231 34.66 -13.18 -8.23
C TYR A 231 36.04 -13.26 -8.83
N TYR A 232 36.21 -12.64 -9.97
CA TYR A 232 37.51 -12.49 -10.62
C TYR A 232 37.85 -11.02 -10.77
N ARG A 233 39.05 -10.63 -10.33
CA ARG A 233 39.61 -9.31 -10.61
C ARG A 233 40.51 -9.39 -11.82
N VAL A 234 40.25 -8.54 -12.78
CA VAL A 234 41.04 -8.45 -14.02
C VAL A 234 41.41 -6.99 -14.29
N GLU A 235 42.59 -6.78 -14.82
CA GLU A 235 43.08 -5.48 -15.29
C GLU A 235 43.27 -5.54 -16.80
N GLY A 236 42.77 -4.55 -17.52
CA GLY A 236 42.89 -4.42 -18.97
C GLY A 236 42.92 -2.95 -19.40
N THR A 237 42.87 -2.74 -20.71
CA THR A 237 42.87 -1.41 -21.32
C THR A 237 41.54 -1.06 -22.00
N GLU A 238 40.67 -2.05 -22.17
CA GLU A 238 39.35 -1.85 -22.79
C GLU A 238 38.37 -1.34 -21.72
N VAL A 239 37.51 -0.38 -22.09
CA VAL A 239 36.55 0.23 -21.15
C VAL A 239 35.21 -0.45 -21.29
N TYR A 240 34.72 -1.03 -20.17
CA TYR A 240 33.42 -1.67 -20.04
C TYR A 240 32.60 -1.05 -18.90
N SER A 241 31.32 -0.85 -19.15
CA SER A 241 30.38 -0.42 -18.12
C SER A 241 29.96 -1.57 -17.22
N VAL A 242 29.49 -1.28 -16.01
CA VAL A 242 28.84 -2.25 -15.14
C VAL A 242 27.69 -2.95 -15.90
N SER A 243 27.49 -4.24 -15.67
CA SER A 243 26.55 -5.12 -16.38
C SER A 243 27.01 -5.59 -17.77
N THR A 244 28.14 -5.14 -18.31
CA THR A 244 28.65 -5.65 -19.58
C THR A 244 29.02 -7.13 -19.46
N PRO A 245 28.50 -8.00 -20.35
CA PRO A 245 28.90 -9.40 -20.40
C PRO A 245 30.33 -9.53 -20.92
N ILE A 246 31.15 -10.33 -20.23
CA ILE A 246 32.55 -10.56 -20.54
C ILE A 246 32.82 -12.06 -20.66
N LYS A 247 33.38 -12.48 -21.78
CA LYS A 247 33.90 -13.84 -21.93
C LYS A 247 35.28 -13.93 -21.31
N LEU A 248 35.40 -14.72 -20.26
CA LEU A 248 36.66 -14.94 -19.58
C LEU A 248 37.13 -16.36 -19.81
N LYS A 249 38.35 -16.52 -20.38
CA LYS A 249 39.01 -17.79 -20.57
C LYS A 249 39.90 -18.06 -19.40
N ILE A 250 39.57 -19.09 -18.64
CA ILE A 250 40.33 -19.51 -17.46
C ILE A 250 40.99 -20.85 -17.78
N ARG A 251 42.31 -20.89 -17.73
CA ARG A 251 43.07 -22.14 -17.90
C ARG A 251 43.15 -22.86 -16.56
N ASN A 252 42.64 -24.09 -16.51
CA ASN A 252 42.88 -24.98 -15.38
C ASN A 252 44.38 -25.39 -15.34
N ARG A 253 45.07 -24.99 -14.29
CA ARG A 253 46.51 -25.27 -14.16
C ARG A 253 46.83 -26.77 -14.01
N VAL A 254 45.87 -27.59 -13.60
CA VAL A 254 46.05 -29.03 -13.38
C VAL A 254 45.74 -29.83 -14.64
N SER A 255 44.60 -29.59 -15.28
CA SER A 255 44.17 -30.30 -16.50
C SER A 255 44.74 -29.70 -17.78
N GLY A 256 45.20 -28.45 -17.75
CA GLY A 256 45.60 -27.68 -18.93
C GLY A 256 44.44 -27.22 -19.80
N GLU A 257 43.21 -27.59 -19.45
CA GLU A 257 42.02 -27.23 -20.21
C GLU A 257 41.68 -25.74 -20.04
N GLU A 258 41.29 -25.09 -21.13
CA GLU A 258 40.72 -23.75 -21.11
C GLU A 258 39.21 -23.83 -21.08
N VAL A 259 38.65 -23.25 -20.03
CA VAL A 259 37.19 -23.12 -19.87
C VAL A 259 36.81 -21.68 -20.12
N GLU A 260 35.96 -21.47 -21.10
CA GLU A 260 35.36 -20.16 -21.40
C GLU A 260 34.00 -20.06 -20.72
N ASN A 261 33.81 -19.03 -19.92
CA ASN A 261 32.54 -18.76 -19.26
C ASN A 261 32.15 -17.29 -19.43
N ASP A 262 30.86 -17.06 -19.38
CA ASP A 262 30.29 -15.71 -19.38
C ASP A 262 30.26 -15.17 -17.94
N TYR A 263 30.89 -14.02 -17.77
CA TYR A 263 30.88 -13.21 -16.57
C TYR A 263 30.34 -11.84 -16.87
N TYR A 264 30.06 -11.07 -15.86
CA TYR A 264 29.53 -9.71 -15.98
C TYR A 264 30.32 -8.76 -15.09
N VAL A 265 30.49 -7.53 -15.55
CA VAL A 265 31.17 -6.48 -14.77
C VAL A 265 30.29 -6.05 -13.60
N ILE A 266 30.72 -6.32 -12.35
CA ILE A 266 30.07 -5.95 -11.10
C ILE A 266 30.60 -4.59 -10.60
N GLU A 267 31.92 -4.41 -10.69
CA GLU A 267 32.61 -3.18 -10.36
C GLU A 267 33.56 -2.84 -11.52
N SER A 268 33.68 -1.57 -11.80
CA SER A 268 34.62 -1.02 -12.78
C SER A 268 35.34 0.16 -12.18
N ARG A 269 36.67 0.14 -12.29
CA ARG A 269 37.52 1.28 -11.97
C ARG A 269 38.33 1.63 -13.20
N ILE A 270 38.18 2.85 -13.69
CA ILE A 270 38.95 3.41 -14.78
C ILE A 270 39.91 4.45 -14.17
N TYR A 271 41.19 4.35 -14.48
CA TYR A 271 42.19 5.32 -14.04
C TYR A 271 43.32 5.41 -15.03
N ASN A 272 44.09 6.49 -14.99
CA ASN A 272 45.28 6.59 -15.80
C ASN A 272 46.55 6.34 -14.97
N GLU A 273 47.47 5.61 -15.56
CA GLU A 273 48.84 5.45 -15.09
C GLU A 273 49.78 6.04 -16.15
N GLY A 274 50.31 7.22 -15.85
CA GLY A 274 51.01 8.00 -16.86
C GLY A 274 50.09 8.34 -18.05
N ASN A 275 50.53 7.98 -19.24
CA ASN A 275 49.78 8.26 -20.48
C ASN A 275 48.82 7.14 -20.91
N THR A 276 48.71 6.07 -20.13
CA THR A 276 47.86 4.91 -20.46
C THR A 276 46.67 4.85 -19.53
N LEU A 277 45.47 4.64 -20.11
CA LEU A 277 44.26 4.36 -19.33
C LEU A 277 44.25 2.87 -18.96
N LYS A 278 44.06 2.60 -17.70
CA LYS A 278 43.89 1.25 -17.16
C LYS A 278 42.49 1.07 -16.60
N CYS A 279 42.01 -0.16 -16.67
CA CYS A 279 40.68 -0.53 -16.20
C CYS A 279 40.76 -1.78 -15.34
N GLU A 280 40.34 -1.69 -14.11
CA GLU A 280 40.16 -2.82 -13.20
C GLU A 280 38.69 -3.21 -13.15
N TYR A 281 38.42 -4.51 -13.19
CA TYR A 281 37.07 -5.06 -13.13
C TYR A 281 36.96 -6.13 -12.07
N LYS A 282 35.86 -6.12 -11.33
CA LYS A 282 35.38 -7.25 -10.58
C LYS A 282 34.31 -7.93 -11.40
N LEU A 283 34.54 -9.19 -11.76
CA LEU A 283 33.66 -9.98 -12.61
C LEU A 283 32.98 -11.07 -11.79
N GLY A 284 31.68 -11.22 -11.95
CA GLY A 284 30.86 -12.27 -11.32
C GLY A 284 29.97 -12.96 -12.34
N LYS A 285 29.43 -14.12 -11.99
CA LYS A 285 28.37 -14.79 -12.75
C LYS A 285 27.06 -14.02 -12.63
N GLN A 286 26.10 -14.32 -13.47
CA GLN A 286 24.77 -13.71 -13.38
C GLN A 286 24.12 -13.89 -12.00
N THR A 287 24.30 -15.06 -11.36
CA THR A 287 23.80 -15.33 -10.02
C THR A 287 24.45 -14.46 -8.94
N ASP A 288 25.62 -13.91 -9.19
CA ASP A 288 26.36 -13.07 -8.23
C ASP A 288 25.87 -11.62 -8.23
N TYR A 289 25.01 -11.27 -9.20
CA TYR A 289 24.28 -9.99 -9.27
C TYR A 289 23.08 -9.92 -8.34
N PHE A 290 22.58 -11.07 -7.88
CA PHE A 290 21.40 -11.07 -7.02
C PHE A 290 21.68 -10.33 -5.73
N VAL A 291 20.80 -9.36 -5.45
CA VAL A 291 20.79 -8.58 -4.23
C VAL A 291 19.71 -9.10 -3.29
N ASP A 292 19.99 -9.08 -2.00
CA ASP A 292 18.98 -9.47 -1.00
C ASP A 292 17.83 -8.44 -0.97
N PRO A 293 16.60 -8.89 -0.71
CA PRO A 293 15.46 -7.99 -0.61
C PRO A 293 15.68 -6.90 0.44
N ILE A 294 15.61 -5.66 0.03
CA ILE A 294 15.76 -4.48 0.90
C ILE A 294 14.41 -4.20 1.56
N PRO A 295 14.30 -4.25 2.90
CA PRO A 295 13.07 -3.89 3.58
C PRO A 295 12.83 -2.38 3.54
N HIS A 296 11.58 -1.96 3.55
CA HIS A 296 11.20 -0.55 3.59
C HIS A 296 11.27 -0.03 5.04
N GLU A 297 12.47 0.25 5.54
CA GLU A 297 12.65 0.65 6.94
C GLU A 297 11.97 1.99 7.28
N LYS A 298 11.92 2.92 6.33
CA LYS A 298 11.32 4.25 6.53
C LYS A 298 9.81 4.22 6.78
N ILE A 299 9.09 3.20 6.27
CA ILE A 299 7.64 3.07 6.50
C ILE A 299 7.30 2.32 7.79
N ARG A 300 8.28 1.64 8.40
CA ARG A 300 8.06 0.87 9.62
C ARG A 300 7.54 1.75 10.75
N GLY A 301 6.38 1.42 11.31
CA GLY A 301 5.72 2.17 12.36
C GLY A 301 4.95 3.40 11.87
N ALA A 302 4.96 3.69 10.58
CA ALA A 302 4.21 4.80 10.02
C ALA A 302 2.70 4.53 10.07
N VAL A 303 1.94 5.60 10.20
CA VAL A 303 0.49 5.63 10.03
C VAL A 303 0.20 6.60 8.89
N ILE A 304 -0.49 6.13 7.88
CA ILE A 304 -0.89 6.94 6.72
C ILE A 304 -2.41 7.05 6.72
N GLU A 305 -2.91 8.26 6.57
CA GLU A 305 -4.33 8.49 6.37
C GLU A 305 -4.78 8.00 4.99
N ALA A 306 -5.96 7.43 4.93
CA ALA A 306 -6.52 6.91 3.68
C ALA A 306 -8.04 7.03 3.68
N ARG A 307 -8.65 7.03 2.47
CA ARG A 307 -10.09 6.90 2.28
C ARG A 307 -10.47 5.49 1.91
N THR A 308 -11.54 4.99 2.48
CA THR A 308 -12.11 3.69 2.12
C THR A 308 -12.80 3.78 0.76
N VAL A 309 -12.29 3.03 -0.22
CA VAL A 309 -12.85 2.99 -1.59
C VAL A 309 -13.94 1.92 -1.69
N HIS A 310 -13.65 0.73 -1.18
CA HIS A 310 -14.55 -0.40 -1.23
C HIS A 310 -14.36 -1.31 -0.01
N ILE A 311 -15.46 -1.88 0.46
CA ILE A 311 -15.45 -2.89 1.52
C ILE A 311 -15.97 -4.19 0.93
N ALA A 312 -15.10 -5.20 0.89
CA ALA A 312 -15.42 -6.49 0.32
C ALA A 312 -15.72 -7.52 1.42
N ARG A 313 -16.70 -8.34 1.18
CA ARG A 313 -16.92 -9.60 1.89
C ARG A 313 -16.23 -10.73 1.14
N THR A 314 -15.74 -11.70 1.84
CA THR A 314 -15.09 -12.86 1.24
C THR A 314 -16.08 -13.88 0.64
N ASP A 315 -17.39 -13.68 0.82
CA ASP A 315 -18.46 -14.52 0.27
C ASP A 315 -19.35 -13.71 -0.67
N GLU A 316 -19.21 -13.96 -1.98
CA GLU A 316 -20.01 -13.32 -3.02
C GLU A 316 -21.38 -13.97 -3.25
N SER A 317 -21.65 -15.12 -2.64
CA SER A 317 -22.76 -15.95 -3.07
C SER A 317 -24.14 -15.53 -2.55
N LYS A 318 -24.24 -14.57 -1.59
CA LYS A 318 -25.53 -14.14 -1.05
C LYS A 318 -25.51 -12.72 -0.49
N SER A 319 -25.56 -11.71 -1.35
CA SER A 319 -25.94 -10.36 -0.92
C SER A 319 -27.46 -10.20 -1.01
N GLU A 320 -28.17 -10.53 0.04
CA GLU A 320 -29.62 -10.28 0.12
C GLU A 320 -30.00 -8.86 0.58
N HIS A 321 -29.04 -8.01 0.92
CA HIS A 321 -29.33 -6.64 1.36
C HIS A 321 -28.42 -5.59 0.69
N GLY A 322 -28.98 -4.91 -0.29
CA GLY A 322 -28.60 -3.54 -0.65
C GLY A 322 -27.28 -3.32 -1.38
N ARG A 323 -27.03 -4.10 -2.43
CA ARG A 323 -25.95 -3.80 -3.37
C ARG A 323 -26.50 -2.89 -4.49
N ALA A 324 -25.79 -1.79 -4.78
CA ALA A 324 -26.02 -1.09 -6.02
C ALA A 324 -25.75 -2.06 -7.18
N GLU A 325 -26.76 -2.31 -8.00
CA GLU A 325 -26.62 -3.10 -9.23
C GLU A 325 -25.55 -2.44 -10.10
N GLY A 326 -24.47 -3.17 -10.39
CA GLY A 326 -23.50 -2.74 -11.39
C GLY A 326 -22.04 -3.10 -11.20
N SER A 327 -21.60 -3.60 -10.05
CA SER A 327 -20.22 -4.06 -9.92
C SER A 327 -20.14 -5.58 -9.74
N SER A 328 -20.00 -6.27 -10.85
CA SER A 328 -19.49 -7.66 -10.86
C SER A 328 -17.99 -7.63 -10.55
N ASP A 329 -17.65 -7.21 -9.34
CA ASP A 329 -16.27 -7.24 -8.89
C ASP A 329 -15.89 -8.69 -8.59
N ASN A 330 -15.35 -9.33 -9.60
CA ASN A 330 -14.71 -10.63 -9.45
C ASN A 330 -13.51 -10.44 -8.51
N LEU A 331 -13.60 -10.93 -7.27
CA LEU A 331 -12.52 -10.91 -6.29
C LEU A 331 -11.37 -11.87 -6.67
N GLU A 332 -11.57 -12.73 -7.68
CA GLU A 332 -10.51 -13.54 -8.24
C GLU A 332 -9.45 -12.64 -8.90
N GLY A 333 -8.24 -12.71 -8.41
CA GLY A 333 -7.12 -11.91 -8.89
C GLY A 333 -6.80 -10.66 -8.08
N ARG A 334 -7.67 -10.22 -7.15
CA ARG A 334 -7.36 -9.13 -6.23
C ARG A 334 -6.51 -9.62 -5.05
N THR A 335 -5.69 -8.75 -4.50
CA THR A 335 -4.71 -9.12 -3.46
C THR A 335 -4.97 -8.40 -2.15
N ILE A 336 -4.72 -9.09 -1.04
CA ILE A 336 -4.51 -8.48 0.27
C ILE A 336 -2.99 -8.26 0.38
N GLY A 337 -2.56 -7.01 0.34
CA GLY A 337 -1.14 -6.72 0.25
C GLY A 337 -0.52 -7.30 -1.02
N ALA A 338 0.19 -8.42 -0.94
CA ALA A 338 0.83 -9.09 -2.09
C ALA A 338 0.21 -10.44 -2.46
N LYS A 339 -0.85 -10.87 -1.77
CA LYS A 339 -1.40 -12.22 -1.99
C LYS A 339 -2.80 -12.13 -2.57
N PRO A 340 -3.15 -12.97 -3.56
CA PRO A 340 -4.53 -13.16 -3.97
C PRO A 340 -5.39 -13.48 -2.75
N LEU A 341 -6.57 -12.88 -2.68
CA LEU A 341 -7.50 -13.07 -1.56
C LEU A 341 -7.77 -14.56 -1.30
N ASN A 342 -7.96 -15.36 -2.34
CA ASN A 342 -8.16 -16.80 -2.24
C ASN A 342 -6.97 -17.53 -1.59
N LYS A 343 -5.73 -17.18 -1.90
CA LYS A 343 -4.54 -17.77 -1.27
C LYS A 343 -4.40 -17.39 0.21
N TYR A 344 -4.85 -16.20 0.59
CA TYR A 344 -4.91 -15.78 1.99
C TYR A 344 -5.91 -16.63 2.77
N ILE A 345 -7.09 -16.83 2.21
CA ILE A 345 -8.15 -17.68 2.78
C ILE A 345 -7.69 -19.14 2.86
N GLU A 346 -7.07 -19.68 1.82
CA GLU A 346 -6.51 -21.04 1.82
C GLU A 346 -5.42 -21.21 2.88
N LYS A 347 -4.56 -20.19 3.06
CA LYS A 347 -3.54 -20.23 4.12
C LYS A 347 -4.17 -20.29 5.51
N PHE A 348 -5.20 -19.50 5.77
CA PHE A 348 -5.95 -19.53 7.04
C PHE A 348 -6.61 -20.89 7.27
N LYS A 349 -7.18 -21.51 6.23
CA LYS A 349 -7.77 -22.86 6.29
C LYS A 349 -6.72 -23.92 6.62
N ASN A 350 -5.52 -23.80 6.03
CA ASN A 350 -4.44 -24.78 6.19
C ASN A 350 -3.69 -24.67 7.52
N GLU A 351 -3.60 -23.46 8.10
CA GLU A 351 -2.93 -23.23 9.39
C GLU A 351 -3.83 -23.61 10.59
N SER A 352 -5.13 -23.80 10.39
CA SER A 352 -6.04 -24.27 11.43
C SER A 352 -5.94 -25.79 11.57
N GLN A 353 -5.46 -26.26 12.71
CA GLN A 353 -5.42 -27.70 13.05
C GLN A 353 -6.78 -28.27 13.46
N ASN A 354 -7.81 -27.43 13.63
CA ASN A 354 -9.13 -27.83 14.09
C ASN A 354 -10.08 -27.96 12.89
N GLU A 355 -10.54 -29.19 12.59
CA GLU A 355 -11.43 -29.46 11.48
C GLU A 355 -12.78 -28.74 11.58
N ASN A 356 -13.31 -28.54 12.80
CA ASN A 356 -14.50 -27.73 13.02
C ASN A 356 -14.30 -26.24 12.70
N VAL A 357 -13.07 -25.74 12.76
CA VAL A 357 -12.70 -24.38 12.33
C VAL A 357 -12.53 -24.33 10.82
N LYS A 358 -11.97 -25.38 10.19
CA LYS A 358 -11.87 -25.49 8.72
C LYS A 358 -13.24 -25.44 8.04
N GLU A 359 -14.26 -26.03 8.66
CA GLU A 359 -15.62 -26.06 8.10
C GLU A 359 -16.38 -24.74 8.38
N LYS A 360 -16.12 -24.07 9.51
CA LYS A 360 -16.75 -22.80 9.89
C LYS A 360 -16.07 -21.56 9.34
N VAL A 361 -14.78 -21.60 9.06
CA VAL A 361 -14.05 -20.58 8.26
C VAL A 361 -14.37 -20.79 6.77
N LYS A 362 -15.62 -21.00 6.46
CA LYS A 362 -16.13 -20.63 5.14
C LYS A 362 -15.97 -19.12 5.08
N THR A 363 -15.13 -18.68 4.19
CA THR A 363 -14.94 -17.39 3.52
C THR A 363 -15.82 -16.18 3.92
N LYS A 364 -16.69 -16.29 4.91
CA LYS A 364 -17.74 -15.33 5.26
C LYS A 364 -17.32 -14.22 6.20
N ASP A 365 -16.17 -14.36 6.86
CA ASP A 365 -15.93 -13.61 8.11
C ASP A 365 -14.74 -12.63 8.07
N ILE A 366 -14.10 -12.43 6.92
CA ILE A 366 -13.02 -11.45 6.81
C ILE A 366 -13.53 -10.25 6.01
N ALA A 367 -13.85 -9.17 6.68
CA ALA A 367 -14.03 -7.91 6.02
C ALA A 367 -12.67 -7.29 5.71
N VAL A 368 -12.47 -6.94 4.45
CA VAL A 368 -11.28 -6.26 3.96
C VAL A 368 -11.70 -5.04 3.15
N MET A 369 -10.86 -4.04 3.13
CA MET A 369 -11.15 -2.81 2.41
C MET A 369 -10.03 -2.44 1.45
N THR A 370 -10.40 -1.78 0.38
CA THR A 370 -9.45 -1.11 -0.49
C THR A 370 -9.41 0.37 -0.16
N LEU A 371 -8.24 0.97 -0.29
CA LEU A 371 -7.97 2.31 0.19
C LEU A 371 -7.42 3.21 -0.93
N ASP A 372 -7.76 4.49 -0.84
CA ASP A 372 -7.10 5.58 -1.52
C ASP A 372 -6.19 6.30 -0.52
N LEU A 373 -4.90 6.32 -0.80
CA LEU A 373 -3.86 6.92 0.03
C LEU A 373 -3.47 8.34 -0.44
N THR A 374 -4.15 8.88 -1.45
CA THR A 374 -3.77 10.13 -2.10
C THR A 374 -3.65 11.28 -1.11
N GLU A 375 -4.71 11.55 -0.33
CA GLU A 375 -4.71 12.66 0.63
C GLU A 375 -3.61 12.51 1.68
N GLY A 376 -3.52 11.33 2.32
CA GLY A 376 -2.53 11.11 3.38
C GLY A 376 -1.07 11.12 2.90
N LEU A 377 -0.81 10.76 1.65
CA LEU A 377 0.54 10.87 1.08
C LEU A 377 0.85 12.29 0.59
N MET A 378 -0.14 13.04 0.11
CA MET A 378 0.02 14.45 -0.27
C MET A 378 0.34 15.32 0.94
N ASP A 379 -0.30 15.10 2.08
CA ASP A 379 -0.05 15.84 3.32
C ASP A 379 1.39 15.66 3.85
N LEU A 380 2.05 14.57 3.47
CA LEU A 380 3.45 14.29 3.85
C LEU A 380 4.47 14.93 2.90
N GLY A 381 4.07 15.23 1.66
CA GLY A 381 4.93 15.79 0.63
C GLY A 381 4.60 17.25 0.32
N GLU A 382 5.17 18.21 1.04
CA GLU A 382 4.85 19.64 0.98
C GLU A 382 4.93 20.29 -0.42
N ASN A 383 5.43 19.62 -1.46
CA ASN A 383 5.76 20.23 -2.75
C ASN A 383 5.34 19.45 -4.00
N GLU A 384 4.56 18.38 -3.93
CA GLU A 384 4.16 17.65 -5.13
C GLU A 384 2.80 18.10 -5.66
N GLN A 385 2.82 18.72 -6.84
CA GLN A 385 1.64 18.98 -7.65
C GLN A 385 0.93 17.64 -7.94
N SER A 386 -0.31 17.52 -7.43
CA SER A 386 -1.32 16.53 -7.78
C SER A 386 -0.82 15.12 -8.12
N PHE A 387 -0.44 14.38 -7.11
CA PHE A 387 -0.35 12.93 -7.24
C PHE A 387 -1.76 12.33 -7.02
N GLU A 388 -2.45 12.01 -8.09
CA GLU A 388 -3.57 11.07 -8.02
C GLU A 388 -3.00 9.68 -7.78
N ASP A 389 -3.45 8.97 -6.75
CA ASP A 389 -3.20 7.53 -6.64
C ASP A 389 -4.01 6.81 -7.73
N LYS A 390 -3.48 6.88 -8.94
CA LYS A 390 -4.00 6.26 -10.15
C LYS A 390 -4.28 4.76 -9.97
N TYR A 391 -3.71 4.17 -8.95
CA TYR A 391 -3.77 2.76 -8.63
C TYR A 391 -4.52 2.49 -7.32
N ALA A 392 -5.21 3.49 -6.78
CA ALA A 392 -6.03 3.37 -5.58
C ALA A 392 -7.08 2.27 -5.70
N GLY A 393 -7.42 1.68 -4.59
CA GLY A 393 -8.49 0.69 -4.52
C GLY A 393 -8.18 -0.66 -5.16
N LYS A 394 -6.92 -0.98 -5.44
CA LYS A 394 -6.51 -2.25 -6.06
C LYS A 394 -6.00 -3.29 -5.08
N SER A 395 -5.49 -2.87 -3.93
CA SER A 395 -5.03 -3.77 -2.86
C SER A 395 -6.00 -3.76 -1.69
N TYR A 396 -6.17 -4.93 -1.05
CA TYR A 396 -7.02 -5.10 0.12
C TYR A 396 -6.22 -5.07 1.40
N PHE A 397 -6.76 -4.37 2.40
CA PHE A 397 -6.19 -4.28 3.74
C PHE A 397 -7.18 -4.79 4.78
N PRO A 398 -6.77 -5.66 5.71
CA PRO A 398 -7.60 -6.00 6.85
C PRO A 398 -7.72 -4.82 7.81
N TYR A 399 -8.78 -4.77 8.60
CA TYR A 399 -8.90 -3.83 9.70
C TYR A 399 -8.98 -4.57 11.04
N ILE A 400 -8.52 -3.91 12.08
CA ILE A 400 -8.62 -4.46 13.42
C ILE A 400 -9.98 -4.15 14.05
N THR A 401 -10.42 -5.05 14.91
CA THR A 401 -11.59 -4.86 15.76
C THR A 401 -11.16 -4.87 17.22
N PRO A 402 -11.92 -4.26 18.14
CA PRO A 402 -11.56 -4.23 19.55
C PRO A 402 -11.30 -5.62 20.15
N TYR A 403 -12.09 -6.60 19.76
CA TYR A 403 -11.84 -8.02 20.04
C TYR A 403 -12.57 -8.89 19.03
N SER A 404 -12.00 -10.04 18.71
CA SER A 404 -12.57 -11.01 17.79
C SER A 404 -12.07 -12.40 18.12
N GLN A 405 -12.99 -13.36 18.21
CA GLN A 405 -12.73 -14.79 18.34
C GLN A 405 -13.78 -15.56 17.53
N SER A 406 -13.67 -16.88 17.41
CA SER A 406 -14.65 -17.69 16.68
C SER A 406 -16.07 -17.43 17.17
N ASN A 407 -16.93 -16.84 16.34
CA ASN A 407 -18.31 -16.47 16.60
C ASN A 407 -18.54 -15.46 17.75
N THR A 408 -17.49 -14.73 18.19
CA THR A 408 -17.62 -13.73 19.23
C THR A 408 -16.76 -12.53 18.89
N GLY A 409 -17.27 -11.32 19.08
CA GLY A 409 -16.51 -10.11 18.77
C GLY A 409 -17.38 -8.87 18.74
N PHE A 410 -16.73 -7.73 18.73
CA PHE A 410 -17.32 -6.44 18.38
C PHE A 410 -16.67 -5.98 17.07
N THR A 411 -17.40 -6.07 15.96
CA THR A 411 -16.88 -5.94 14.61
C THR A 411 -17.50 -4.75 13.87
N PRO A 412 -17.33 -3.50 14.35
CA PRO A 412 -17.71 -2.32 13.61
C PRO A 412 -16.85 -2.22 12.36
N ALA A 413 -17.44 -1.94 11.22
CA ALA A 413 -16.73 -1.72 9.95
C ALA A 413 -16.83 -0.23 9.57
N PRO A 414 -15.75 0.37 9.05
CA PRO A 414 -15.85 1.66 8.37
C PRO A 414 -16.82 1.60 7.18
N GLU A 415 -17.39 2.73 6.83
CA GLU A 415 -18.20 2.86 5.62
C GLU A 415 -17.32 3.27 4.42
N VAL A 416 -17.85 3.11 3.21
CA VAL A 416 -17.20 3.64 2.01
C VAL A 416 -17.05 5.15 2.15
N ASN A 417 -15.89 5.68 1.78
CA ASN A 417 -15.51 7.08 1.91
C ASN A 417 -15.12 7.55 3.32
N ASP A 418 -15.10 6.64 4.31
CA ASP A 418 -14.54 6.97 5.62
C ASP A 418 -13.03 7.20 5.54
N ARG A 419 -12.55 8.18 6.32
CA ARG A 419 -11.13 8.39 6.58
C ARG A 419 -10.66 7.36 7.59
N VAL A 420 -9.59 6.66 7.28
CA VAL A 420 -9.04 5.59 8.11
C VAL A 420 -7.54 5.74 8.27
N ALA A 421 -7.02 5.18 9.35
CA ALA A 421 -5.59 5.15 9.63
C ALA A 421 -5.00 3.80 9.23
N LEU A 422 -4.14 3.77 8.21
CA LEU A 422 -3.42 2.59 7.76
C LEU A 422 -2.06 2.52 8.45
N TYR A 423 -1.84 1.46 9.23
CA TYR A 423 -0.62 1.24 10.01
C TYR A 423 0.30 0.21 9.36
N PHE A 424 1.59 0.48 9.37
CA PHE A 424 2.65 -0.36 8.83
C PHE A 424 3.50 -0.96 9.96
N PRO A 425 3.23 -2.18 10.41
CA PRO A 425 3.94 -2.80 11.55
C PRO A 425 5.39 -3.16 11.25
N SER A 426 5.76 -3.21 9.98
CA SER A 426 7.10 -3.62 9.54
C SER A 426 7.46 -2.98 8.20
N GLY A 427 8.72 -3.14 7.79
CA GLY A 427 9.18 -2.73 6.44
C GLY A 427 8.64 -3.59 5.28
N ASN A 428 7.62 -4.39 5.50
CA ASN A 428 6.89 -5.10 4.45
C ASN A 428 5.48 -4.54 4.36
N GLU A 429 5.21 -3.76 3.31
CA GLU A 429 3.96 -3.04 3.07
C GLU A 429 2.75 -3.99 3.02
N THR A 430 2.96 -5.25 2.63
CA THR A 430 1.88 -6.25 2.54
C THR A 430 1.31 -6.68 3.90
N LYS A 431 1.93 -6.25 4.99
CA LYS A 431 1.47 -6.52 6.36
C LYS A 431 0.71 -5.35 6.97
N ALA A 432 0.48 -4.29 6.21
CA ALA A 432 -0.29 -3.15 6.67
C ALA A 432 -1.74 -3.52 6.97
N PHE A 433 -2.32 -2.85 7.96
CA PHE A 433 -3.72 -3.01 8.35
C PHE A 433 -4.29 -1.71 8.90
N VAL A 434 -5.61 -1.57 8.77
CA VAL A 434 -6.34 -0.40 9.28
C VAL A 434 -6.55 -0.53 10.78
N ILE A 435 -6.14 0.51 11.53
CA ILE A 435 -6.25 0.53 13.01
C ILE A 435 -7.48 1.27 13.51
N GLY A 436 -8.19 1.99 12.69
CA GLY A 436 -9.42 2.69 13.05
C GLY A 436 -9.85 3.70 12.02
N ALA A 437 -11.06 4.22 12.19
CA ALA A 437 -11.56 5.35 11.43
C ALA A 437 -11.18 6.66 12.11
N LEU A 438 -10.85 7.66 11.31
CA LEU A 438 -10.63 9.04 11.74
C LEU A 438 -11.95 9.81 11.67
N ASN A 439 -12.04 10.91 12.38
CA ASN A 439 -13.23 11.75 12.32
C ASN A 439 -13.39 12.37 10.92
N ASN A 440 -14.56 12.23 10.33
CA ASN A 440 -14.92 12.86 9.06
C ASN A 440 -15.53 14.23 9.29
N ASP A 441 -15.24 15.20 8.43
CA ASP A 441 -15.75 16.57 8.51
C ASP A 441 -17.28 16.65 8.45
N GLY A 442 -17.93 15.69 7.80
CA GLY A 442 -19.38 15.57 7.73
C GLY A 442 -20.04 14.86 8.92
N ASN A 443 -19.26 14.33 9.88
CA ASN A 443 -19.80 13.55 10.99
C ASN A 443 -20.03 14.40 12.24
N GLY A 444 -21.10 15.21 12.27
CA GLY A 444 -21.48 16.04 13.41
C GLY A 444 -21.78 15.26 14.71
N ARG A 445 -21.83 13.93 14.67
CA ARG A 445 -22.11 13.07 15.84
C ARG A 445 -20.93 12.99 16.82
N PHE A 446 -19.71 13.23 16.34
CA PHE A 446 -18.50 13.28 17.17
C PHE A 446 -18.28 14.63 17.88
N THR A 447 -19.09 15.62 17.58
CA THR A 447 -18.92 16.97 18.14
C THR A 447 -19.35 17.11 19.60
N ASN A 448 -20.08 16.14 20.13
CA ASN A 448 -20.52 16.13 21.53
C ASN A 448 -19.85 15.00 22.33
N PRO A 449 -18.85 15.30 23.18
CA PRO A 449 -18.15 14.30 23.96
C PRO A 449 -19.01 13.64 25.06
N ASP A 450 -20.16 14.25 25.41
CA ASP A 450 -21.08 13.70 26.42
C ASP A 450 -21.98 12.61 25.84
N LYS A 451 -21.98 12.42 24.53
CA LYS A 451 -22.74 11.35 23.87
C LYS A 451 -21.82 10.21 23.44
N ARG A 452 -22.33 9.00 23.58
CA ARG A 452 -21.73 7.78 23.03
C ARG A 452 -22.76 7.16 22.09
N ASN A 453 -22.45 7.16 20.80
CA ASN A 453 -23.35 6.69 19.75
C ASN A 453 -22.79 5.46 19.06
N PHE A 454 -23.66 4.49 18.80
CA PHE A 454 -23.46 3.47 17.79
C PHE A 454 -24.58 3.64 16.76
N THR A 455 -24.22 4.10 15.56
CA THR A 455 -25.20 4.41 14.50
C THR A 455 -24.79 3.73 13.21
N LEU A 456 -25.73 3.27 12.44
CA LEU A 456 -25.50 2.62 11.15
C LEU A 456 -26.35 3.28 10.09
N GLY A 457 -25.67 3.82 9.06
CA GLY A 457 -26.26 4.37 7.85
C GLY A 457 -27.26 5.51 8.08
N ASN A 458 -27.56 6.22 7.02
CA ASN A 458 -28.65 7.20 6.98
C ASN A 458 -29.69 6.72 5.94
N SER A 459 -30.95 6.91 6.24
CA SER A 459 -31.99 6.70 5.24
C SER A 459 -31.77 7.66 4.06
N GLN A 460 -31.64 7.11 2.86
CA GLN A 460 -31.36 7.89 1.64
C GLN A 460 -32.64 8.54 1.05
N SER A 461 -33.83 8.11 1.47
CA SER A 461 -35.09 8.55 0.88
C SER A 461 -36.27 8.50 1.85
N GLY A 462 -37.34 9.21 1.49
CA GLY A 462 -38.61 9.23 2.25
C GLY A 462 -38.62 10.18 3.44
N ALA A 463 -39.61 10.03 4.32
CA ALA A 463 -39.82 10.88 5.50
C ALA A 463 -38.69 10.81 6.54
N ASN A 464 -37.84 9.79 6.42
CA ASN A 464 -36.69 9.56 7.31
C ASN A 464 -35.35 9.87 6.62
N ALA A 465 -35.37 10.54 5.47
CA ALA A 465 -34.14 10.94 4.79
C ALA A 465 -33.21 11.72 5.76
N GLY A 466 -31.95 11.30 5.82
CA GLY A 466 -30.94 11.88 6.70
C GLY A 466 -31.01 11.43 8.17
N LYS A 467 -32.01 10.60 8.58
CA LYS A 467 -32.02 10.00 9.91
C LYS A 467 -31.28 8.67 9.91
N PRO A 468 -30.56 8.33 11.00
CA PRO A 468 -29.91 7.04 11.11
C PRO A 468 -30.94 5.91 11.03
N MET A 469 -30.60 4.85 10.32
CA MET A 469 -31.42 3.63 10.25
C MET A 469 -31.42 2.89 11.58
N TYR A 470 -30.31 2.93 12.29
CA TYR A 470 -30.12 2.37 13.63
C TYR A 470 -29.33 3.38 14.46
N ASP A 471 -29.84 3.69 15.64
CA ASP A 471 -29.20 4.60 16.59
C ASP A 471 -29.26 4.00 18.00
N PHE A 472 -28.08 3.81 18.58
CA PHE A 472 -27.90 3.43 19.96
C PHE A 472 -27.11 4.55 20.64
N THR A 473 -27.80 5.34 21.46
CA THR A 473 -27.23 6.52 22.09
C THR A 473 -27.24 6.42 23.61
N LEU A 474 -26.10 6.76 24.20
CA LEU A 474 -25.89 6.91 25.64
C LEU A 474 -25.44 8.35 25.92
N ASN A 475 -26.13 9.02 26.84
CA ASN A 475 -25.67 10.27 27.43
C ASN A 475 -25.89 10.24 28.93
N SER A 476 -25.63 11.34 29.63
CA SER A 476 -25.79 11.44 31.10
C SER A 476 -27.24 11.23 31.57
N GLU A 477 -28.23 11.42 30.73
CA GLU A 477 -29.64 11.43 31.09
C GLU A 477 -30.46 10.33 30.39
N VAL A 478 -30.07 9.96 29.17
CA VAL A 478 -30.88 9.10 28.32
C VAL A 478 -30.06 7.97 27.70
N PHE A 479 -30.61 6.78 27.81
CA PHE A 479 -30.27 5.63 26.97
C PHE A 479 -31.39 5.44 25.94
N SER A 480 -31.06 5.55 24.66
CA SER A 480 -32.04 5.47 23.56
C SER A 480 -31.64 4.42 22.56
N ILE A 481 -32.62 3.62 22.11
CA ILE A 481 -32.51 2.73 20.94
C ILE A 481 -33.60 3.13 19.96
N SER A 482 -33.22 3.55 18.76
CA SER A 482 -34.13 3.91 17.69
C SER A 482 -33.81 3.11 16.43
N VAL A 483 -34.81 2.48 15.85
CA VAL A 483 -34.69 1.60 14.70
C VAL A 483 -35.78 1.93 13.71
N GLY A 484 -35.43 2.03 12.41
CA GLY A 484 -36.37 2.37 11.35
C GLY A 484 -37.35 1.26 10.97
N SER A 485 -37.15 0.02 11.44
CA SER A 485 -37.97 -1.13 11.08
C SER A 485 -38.36 -1.98 12.31
N ILE A 486 -37.54 -2.91 12.74
CA ILE A 486 -37.88 -3.90 13.77
C ILE A 486 -36.83 -3.90 14.88
N ILE A 487 -37.29 -3.90 16.13
CA ILE A 487 -36.48 -4.31 17.27
C ILE A 487 -36.94 -5.69 17.72
N ASP A 488 -36.10 -6.70 17.54
CA ASP A 488 -36.36 -8.07 18.02
C ASP A 488 -35.55 -8.31 19.30
N MET A 489 -36.24 -8.56 20.41
CA MET A 489 -35.64 -8.87 21.70
C MET A 489 -36.09 -10.27 22.14
N SER A 490 -35.24 -11.26 21.91
CA SER A 490 -35.48 -12.65 22.28
C SER A 490 -34.50 -13.14 23.35
N SER A 491 -34.96 -13.95 24.27
CA SER A 491 -34.16 -14.56 25.35
C SER A 491 -34.56 -16.00 25.57
N GLY A 492 -33.60 -16.91 25.72
CA GLY A 492 -33.84 -18.28 26.15
C GLY A 492 -34.28 -18.40 27.63
N GLY A 493 -34.23 -17.31 28.39
CA GLY A 493 -34.67 -17.21 29.77
C GLY A 493 -35.73 -16.12 29.94
N SER A 494 -35.37 -14.99 30.54
CA SER A 494 -36.31 -13.91 30.86
C SER A 494 -35.88 -12.58 30.21
N VAL A 495 -36.86 -11.77 29.81
CA VAL A 495 -36.69 -10.35 29.51
C VAL A 495 -37.36 -9.57 30.62
N ASN A 496 -36.59 -8.77 31.39
CA ASN A 496 -37.11 -7.96 32.50
C ASN A 496 -37.06 -6.46 32.12
N ILE A 497 -38.23 -5.81 32.22
CA ILE A 497 -38.36 -4.38 32.00
C ILE A 497 -38.89 -3.75 33.27
N SER A 498 -38.13 -2.86 33.89
CA SER A 498 -38.55 -2.20 35.15
C SER A 498 -38.20 -0.72 35.14
N GLY A 499 -39.07 0.09 35.69
CA GLY A 499 -38.87 1.52 35.92
C GLY A 499 -39.34 1.90 37.31
N THR A 500 -38.58 2.74 38.01
CA THR A 500 -38.94 3.20 39.37
C THR A 500 -40.13 4.16 39.38
N SER A 501 -40.33 4.89 38.29
CA SER A 501 -41.39 5.87 38.14
C SER A 501 -42.46 5.43 37.13
N LYS A 502 -42.05 5.12 35.92
CA LYS A 502 -42.98 4.79 34.84
C LYS A 502 -42.34 3.86 33.80
N VAL A 503 -43.12 2.94 33.27
CA VAL A 503 -42.84 2.19 32.02
C VAL A 503 -43.97 2.52 31.05
N ASN A 504 -43.64 3.09 29.88
CA ASN A 504 -44.59 3.33 28.79
C ASN A 504 -44.34 2.32 27.68
N ILE A 505 -45.40 1.75 27.14
CA ILE A 505 -45.41 0.91 25.96
C ILE A 505 -46.53 1.43 25.08
N ASP A 506 -46.18 2.09 23.97
CA ASP A 506 -47.14 2.71 23.05
C ASP A 506 -46.99 2.11 21.65
N SER A 507 -48.09 1.88 20.97
CA SER A 507 -48.14 1.45 19.58
C SER A 507 -49.21 2.27 18.84
N SER A 508 -48.85 2.80 17.66
CA SER A 508 -49.84 3.45 16.78
C SER A 508 -50.68 2.41 16.00
N GLY A 509 -50.33 1.17 16.05
CA GLY A 509 -51.06 0.04 15.43
C GLY A 509 -51.52 -0.94 16.51
N THR A 510 -51.28 -2.22 16.27
CA THR A 510 -51.65 -3.30 17.17
C THR A 510 -50.57 -3.55 18.23
N MET A 511 -50.96 -3.85 19.44
CA MET A 511 -50.12 -4.37 20.52
C MET A 511 -50.61 -5.76 20.91
N ASP A 512 -49.83 -6.79 20.66
CA ASP A 512 -50.14 -8.17 21.06
C ASP A 512 -49.32 -8.58 22.26
N ILE A 513 -50.00 -8.99 23.34
CA ILE A 513 -49.38 -9.56 24.55
C ILE A 513 -49.90 -10.97 24.72
N SER A 514 -49.03 -11.96 24.55
CA SER A 514 -49.43 -13.37 24.63
C SER A 514 -48.47 -14.16 25.54
N GLY A 515 -48.99 -15.15 26.21
CA GLY A 515 -48.24 -16.11 27.01
C GLY A 515 -48.83 -17.48 26.91
N THR A 516 -48.01 -18.52 26.71
CA THR A 516 -48.48 -19.92 26.60
C THR A 516 -49.05 -20.47 27.88
N SER A 517 -48.64 -19.91 29.06
CA SER A 517 -49.15 -20.35 30.34
C SER A 517 -49.99 -19.24 30.99
N THR A 518 -49.43 -18.08 31.27
CA THR A 518 -50.12 -17.04 32.02
C THR A 518 -49.64 -15.65 31.58
N VAL A 519 -50.57 -14.74 31.46
CA VAL A 519 -50.31 -13.28 31.41
C VAL A 519 -50.84 -12.67 32.67
N ASN A 520 -49.99 -12.10 33.54
CA ASN A 520 -50.37 -11.44 34.77
C ASN A 520 -50.29 -9.92 34.62
N LEU A 521 -51.42 -9.24 34.82
CA LEU A 521 -51.52 -7.80 35.00
C LEU A 521 -51.88 -7.50 36.47
N LYS A 522 -50.95 -6.90 37.23
CA LYS A 522 -51.13 -6.67 38.66
C LYS A 522 -50.71 -5.25 39.03
N SER A 523 -51.58 -4.54 39.71
CA SER A 523 -51.24 -3.36 40.51
C SER A 523 -51.30 -3.70 42.00
N SER A 524 -50.29 -3.34 42.78
CA SER A 524 -50.25 -3.63 44.23
C SER A 524 -50.63 -2.44 45.11
N GLY A 525 -50.74 -1.24 44.58
CA GLY A 525 -51.03 -0.03 45.37
C GLY A 525 -52.09 0.89 44.78
N ALA A 526 -52.59 0.60 43.57
CA ALA A 526 -53.59 1.41 42.86
C ALA A 526 -54.38 0.56 41.88
N ASP A 527 -55.15 1.20 41.02
CA ASP A 527 -56.03 0.54 40.07
C ASP A 527 -55.29 -0.03 38.87
N THR A 528 -55.84 -1.07 38.25
CA THR A 528 -55.50 -1.53 36.90
C THR A 528 -56.63 -1.06 35.98
N ASN A 529 -56.36 -0.05 35.13
CA ASN A 529 -57.36 0.48 34.20
C ASN A 529 -57.21 -0.17 32.82
N ILE A 530 -58.30 -0.63 32.27
CA ILE A 530 -58.38 -1.16 30.90
C ILE A 530 -59.49 -0.37 30.21
N GLU A 531 -59.14 0.43 29.21
CA GLU A 531 -60.04 1.29 28.47
C GLU A 531 -60.02 0.98 26.99
N GLY A 532 -61.17 0.91 26.38
CA GLY A 532 -61.33 0.79 24.91
C GLY A 532 -62.32 1.81 24.39
N ASN A 533 -61.98 2.56 23.36
CA ASN A 533 -62.87 3.55 22.77
C ASN A 533 -64.13 2.95 22.13
N SER A 534 -64.07 1.73 21.62
CA SER A 534 -65.20 1.03 21.00
C SER A 534 -65.66 -0.14 21.87
N GLU A 535 -64.80 -1.03 22.21
CA GLU A 535 -65.15 -2.20 23.04
C GLU A 535 -63.94 -2.76 23.76
N VAL A 536 -64.21 -3.45 24.88
CA VAL A 536 -63.25 -4.30 25.60
C VAL A 536 -63.77 -5.72 25.57
N ASN A 537 -63.13 -6.60 24.77
CA ASN A 537 -63.55 -7.98 24.66
C ASN A 537 -62.77 -8.89 25.61
N MET A 538 -63.48 -9.61 26.52
CA MET A 538 -62.89 -10.66 27.34
C MET A 538 -63.50 -12.00 26.93
N LYS A 539 -62.73 -12.86 26.23
CA LYS A 539 -63.13 -14.20 25.79
C LYS A 539 -62.48 -15.27 26.64
N VAL A 540 -63.29 -16.20 27.14
CA VAL A 540 -62.84 -17.34 27.94
C VAL A 540 -63.53 -18.60 27.36
N SER A 541 -62.75 -19.57 26.86
CA SER A 541 -63.30 -20.72 26.14
C SER A 541 -64.04 -21.74 26.99
N SER A 542 -63.77 -21.87 28.27
CA SER A 542 -64.41 -22.88 29.14
C SER A 542 -64.37 -22.59 30.64
N SER A 543 -64.35 -21.32 31.06
CA SER A 543 -64.02 -21.08 32.46
C SER A 543 -64.59 -19.82 33.06
N LYS A 544 -64.16 -19.49 34.19
CA LYS A 544 -64.65 -18.58 35.15
C LYS A 544 -64.00 -17.19 35.00
N ILE A 545 -64.82 -16.14 34.87
CA ILE A 545 -64.39 -14.78 35.23
C ILE A 545 -64.70 -14.64 36.74
N SER A 546 -63.66 -14.61 37.55
CA SER A 546 -63.81 -14.48 39.01
C SER A 546 -63.39 -13.08 39.40
N ILE A 547 -64.30 -12.33 39.96
CA ILE A 547 -64.02 -11.02 40.57
C ILE A 547 -64.28 -11.16 42.09
N ASP A 548 -63.21 -11.05 42.85
CA ASP A 548 -63.23 -11.26 44.27
C ASP A 548 -63.01 -9.92 44.98
N SER A 549 -64.07 -9.20 45.24
CA SER A 549 -64.05 -7.88 45.87
C SER A 549 -65.31 -7.61 46.69
N SER A 550 -65.25 -6.58 47.53
CA SER A 550 -66.38 -6.17 48.35
C SER A 550 -67.53 -5.54 47.52
N SER A 551 -67.26 -5.09 46.29
CA SER A 551 -68.32 -4.59 45.43
C SER A 551 -67.91 -4.70 43.97
N ILE A 552 -68.82 -4.98 43.06
CA ILE A 552 -68.69 -4.96 41.60
C ILE A 552 -69.74 -3.98 41.05
N GLY A 553 -69.30 -2.91 40.42
CA GLY A 553 -70.16 -1.98 39.74
C GLY A 553 -70.13 -2.24 38.23
N ILE A 554 -71.25 -2.49 37.58
CA ILE A 554 -71.44 -2.57 36.15
C ILE A 554 -72.38 -1.44 35.75
N ASN A 555 -71.87 -0.42 35.11
CA ASN A 555 -72.67 0.73 34.64
C ASN A 555 -72.69 0.71 33.12
N ALA A 556 -73.85 0.60 32.53
CA ALA A 556 -74.08 0.74 31.10
C ALA A 556 -74.96 1.98 30.87
N SER A 557 -74.64 2.78 29.86
CA SER A 557 -75.44 3.98 29.50
C SER A 557 -76.76 3.61 28.88
N ASP A 558 -76.88 2.50 28.19
CA ASP A 558 -78.06 2.05 27.46
C ASP A 558 -78.58 0.70 27.98
N GLU A 559 -77.84 -0.38 27.74
CA GLU A 559 -78.31 -1.72 28.04
C GLU A 559 -77.20 -2.58 28.67
N PHE A 560 -77.54 -3.36 29.67
CA PHE A 560 -76.73 -4.44 30.18
C PHE A 560 -77.43 -5.75 29.86
N THR A 561 -76.87 -6.55 28.98
CA THR A 561 -77.42 -7.86 28.59
C THR A 561 -76.58 -8.96 29.19
N ALA A 562 -77.19 -9.93 29.85
CA ALA A 562 -76.60 -11.19 30.25
C ALA A 562 -77.39 -12.34 29.56
N ASP A 563 -76.77 -13.04 28.64
CA ASP A 563 -77.38 -14.11 27.86
C ASP A 563 -76.67 -15.42 28.19
N ALA A 564 -77.41 -16.38 28.73
CA ALA A 564 -76.92 -17.71 29.08
C ALA A 564 -78.10 -18.67 29.29
N ASP A 565 -77.86 -19.95 29.15
CA ASP A 565 -78.84 -21.00 29.45
C ASP A 565 -79.38 -20.95 30.89
N GLY A 566 -78.67 -20.36 31.79
CA GLY A 566 -79.07 -20.12 33.20
C GLY A 566 -78.29 -18.94 33.81
N ILE A 567 -78.98 -17.97 34.38
CA ILE A 567 -78.40 -16.86 35.11
C ILE A 567 -78.86 -17.05 36.61
N THR A 568 -77.89 -17.20 37.52
CA THR A 568 -78.13 -17.27 38.91
C THR A 568 -77.62 -16.01 39.62
N ILE A 569 -78.51 -15.24 40.23
CA ILE A 569 -78.17 -14.11 41.06
C ILE A 569 -78.47 -14.53 42.54
N GLY A 570 -77.44 -14.72 43.34
CA GLY A 570 -77.57 -15.13 44.70
C GLY A 570 -76.93 -14.09 45.65
N ALA A 571 -77.61 -13.76 46.67
CA ALA A 571 -77.20 -12.78 47.66
C ALA A 571 -76.91 -13.34 49.07
N GLY A 572 -76.72 -14.62 49.22
CA GLY A 572 -76.52 -15.25 50.51
C GLY A 572 -77.58 -14.83 51.56
N ALA A 573 -77.17 -14.16 52.61
CA ALA A 573 -78.10 -13.65 53.67
C ALA A 573 -78.56 -12.18 53.40
N SER A 574 -78.23 -11.61 52.20
CA SER A 574 -78.54 -10.22 51.86
C SER A 574 -79.65 -10.15 50.82
N THR A 575 -80.10 -8.98 50.47
CA THR A 575 -81.20 -8.76 49.51
C THR A 575 -80.66 -8.58 48.11
N VAL A 576 -81.38 -9.09 47.08
CA VAL A 576 -81.27 -8.69 45.72
C VAL A 576 -82.25 -7.54 45.47
N ASP A 577 -81.75 -6.36 45.21
CA ASP A 577 -82.59 -5.18 44.97
C ASP A 577 -82.57 -4.83 43.42
N ILE A 578 -83.69 -5.03 42.77
CA ILE A 578 -83.86 -4.70 41.33
C ILE A 578 -84.72 -3.44 41.23
N LYS A 579 -84.11 -2.32 40.86
CA LYS A 579 -84.81 -1.04 40.70
C LYS A 579 -84.88 -0.65 39.25
N GLY A 580 -86.04 -0.39 38.74
CA GLY A 580 -86.28 0.05 37.35
C GLY A 580 -87.67 0.55 37.16
N GLY A 581 -87.93 1.32 36.05
CA GLY A 581 -89.25 1.79 35.70
C GLY A 581 -90.19 0.65 35.29
N GLU A 582 -89.68 -0.45 34.77
CA GLU A 582 -90.39 -1.67 34.45
C GLU A 582 -89.51 -2.91 34.72
N VAL A 583 -89.99 -3.91 35.40
CA VAL A 583 -89.35 -5.22 35.62
C VAL A 583 -90.22 -6.25 34.91
N LYS A 584 -89.74 -6.88 33.85
CA LYS A 584 -90.44 -7.97 33.14
C LYS A 584 -89.75 -9.29 33.44
N ILE A 585 -90.50 -10.18 34.03
CA ILE A 585 -90.11 -11.58 34.26
C ILE A 585 -90.99 -12.40 33.27
N LYS A 586 -90.37 -13.08 32.28
CA LYS A 586 -91.04 -13.94 31.39
C LYS A 586 -90.91 -15.39 31.78
#